data_7ba6f59a21018d7f691cba9613a6413e
#
_entry.id   7ba6f59a21018d7f691cba9613a6413e
#
_cell.length_a   1.000
_cell.length_b   1.000
_cell.length_c   1.000
_cell.angle_alpha   90.00
_cell.angle_beta   90.00
_cell.angle_gamma   90.00
#
_symmetry.space_group_name_H-M   'P 1'
#
loop_
_entity.id
_entity.type
_entity.pdbx_description
1 polymer ?
#
loop_
_entity_poly.entity_id
_entity_poly.type
_entity_poly.pdbx_seq_one_letter_code
_entity_poly.pdbx_strand_id
1 'polypeptide(L)'
;MTTAAAAAGRSGGAGETTSKSTTSTTTVVTTTSDTAARRAETRAAAYWSRHIRSFRAGTRRWLTVMHGRPVGSSRSLAAHSVHGLRLLARTWRHREHAAWWRATHPPHLHAWNCIHHYEGSWTDSGGPYWGGLQMDLSFQSTYGGWLLRHKGTADHWSPLEQIWVAVRAAHSRGFSPWPTTARSCGMY
;
A
#
# COMPACT_ATOMS: atom_id res chain seq x y z
N MET A 1 -39.28 6.32 -64.31
CA MET A 1 -39.34 7.38 -65.37
C MET A 1 -37.93 7.92 -65.49
N THR A 2 -37.33 7.53 -66.51
CA THR A 2 -36.79 8.19 -67.69
C THR A 2 -35.41 8.73 -67.54
N THR A 3 -34.47 8.02 -68.16
CA THR A 3 -33.71 8.13 -69.43
C THR A 3 -32.42 9.01 -69.24
N ALA A 4 -31.23 8.41 -69.46
CA ALA A 4 -30.48 8.16 -70.71
C ALA A 4 -29.89 9.46 -71.29
N ALA A 5 -28.59 9.57 -71.58
CA ALA A 5 -27.76 9.16 -72.72
C ALA A 5 -26.44 9.92 -72.59
N ALA A 6 -25.28 9.33 -72.74
CA ALA A 6 -24.47 8.98 -73.92
C ALA A 6 -23.88 10.15 -74.73
N ALA A 7 -22.56 10.19 -74.82
CA ALA A 7 -21.70 10.30 -76.01
C ALA A 7 -20.26 10.70 -75.60
N ALA A 8 -19.25 9.98 -75.76
CA ALA A 8 -18.32 9.67 -76.88
C ALA A 8 -17.50 10.89 -77.36
N GLY A 9 -16.18 10.80 -77.28
CA GLY A 9 -15.22 11.68 -77.90
C GLY A 9 -13.76 11.29 -77.66
N ARG A 10 -13.12 10.86 -78.69
CA ARG A 10 -11.76 10.26 -78.86
C ARG A 10 -10.61 11.25 -78.65
N SER A 11 -9.51 10.63 -78.38
CA SER A 11 -8.15 10.62 -78.96
C SER A 11 -7.04 11.41 -78.28
N GLY A 12 -5.98 10.69 -77.95
CA GLY A 12 -4.69 10.92 -78.51
C GLY A 12 -3.67 11.58 -77.56
N GLY A 13 -2.57 10.89 -77.28
CA GLY A 13 -1.37 11.52 -76.80
C GLY A 13 -0.50 10.60 -75.94
N ALA A 14 0.38 9.88 -76.59
CA ALA A 14 1.48 9.19 -75.91
C ALA A 14 2.44 10.19 -75.29
N GLY A 15 2.70 10.05 -74.02
CA GLY A 15 3.74 10.78 -73.28
C GLY A 15 4.34 9.85 -72.24
N GLU A 16 5.41 9.19 -72.66
CA GLU A 16 6.26 8.37 -71.84
C GLU A 16 7.04 9.29 -70.88
N THR A 17 6.58 9.39 -69.61
CA THR A 17 7.34 10.04 -68.56
C THR A 17 7.76 9.00 -67.52
N THR A 18 9.03 8.67 -67.57
CA THR A 18 9.76 7.85 -66.61
C THR A 18 9.59 8.41 -65.20
N SER A 19 8.64 7.86 -64.45
CA SER A 19 8.47 8.20 -63.05
C SER A 19 9.54 7.47 -62.24
N LYS A 20 10.57 8.18 -61.85
CA LYS A 20 11.52 7.74 -60.83
C LYS A 20 10.75 7.50 -59.53
N SER A 21 10.59 6.24 -59.18
CA SER A 21 10.06 5.76 -57.91
C SER A 21 11.02 6.17 -56.80
N THR A 22 10.71 7.25 -56.14
CA THR A 22 11.36 7.65 -54.88
C THR A 22 10.64 6.89 -53.76
N THR A 23 11.02 5.64 -53.55
CA THR A 23 10.45 4.76 -52.56
C THR A 23 10.96 5.14 -51.15
N SER A 24 10.18 5.87 -50.40
CA SER A 24 9.77 5.55 -49.03
C SER A 24 10.82 4.99 -48.06
N THR A 25 11.83 5.76 -47.67
CA THR A 25 12.67 5.48 -46.50
C THR A 25 12.06 6.06 -45.19
N THR A 26 11.00 6.86 -45.29
CA THR A 26 10.39 7.57 -44.15
C THR A 26 9.52 6.68 -43.27
N THR A 27 8.98 5.56 -43.80
CA THR A 27 8.02 4.71 -43.07
C THR A 27 8.66 3.80 -42.02
N VAL A 28 9.93 3.40 -42.20
CA VAL A 28 10.61 2.46 -41.30
C VAL A 28 11.09 3.15 -40.02
N VAL A 29 11.51 4.41 -40.08
CA VAL A 29 12.01 5.16 -38.92
C VAL A 29 10.87 5.47 -37.94
N THR A 30 9.67 5.79 -38.43
CA THR A 30 8.50 6.09 -37.58
C THR A 30 8.03 4.87 -36.79
N THR A 31 8.05 3.66 -37.40
CA THR A 31 7.59 2.44 -36.71
C THR A 31 8.55 1.96 -35.63
N THR A 32 9.87 2.13 -35.80
CA THR A 32 10.84 1.76 -34.75
C THR A 32 10.80 2.72 -33.56
N SER A 33 10.63 4.01 -33.78
CA SER A 33 10.49 5.03 -32.76
C SER A 33 9.23 4.77 -31.89
N ASP A 34 8.09 4.50 -32.54
CA ASP A 34 6.83 4.19 -31.83
C ASP A 34 6.94 2.93 -30.96
N THR A 35 7.64 1.91 -31.46
CA THR A 35 7.85 0.68 -30.70
C THR A 35 8.74 0.90 -29.49
N ALA A 36 9.78 1.70 -29.60
CA ALA A 36 10.67 2.05 -28.50
C ALA A 36 9.92 2.89 -27.44
N ALA A 37 9.12 3.88 -27.88
CA ALA A 37 8.29 4.70 -26.99
C ALA A 37 7.28 3.87 -26.19
N ARG A 38 6.55 2.97 -26.84
CA ARG A 38 5.60 2.05 -26.18
C ARG A 38 6.28 1.13 -25.18
N ARG A 39 7.48 0.60 -25.49
CA ARG A 39 8.26 -0.20 -24.54
C ARG A 39 8.70 0.61 -23.33
N ALA A 40 9.11 1.87 -23.52
CA ALA A 40 9.49 2.76 -22.44
C ALA A 40 8.29 3.07 -21.53
N GLU A 41 7.12 3.34 -22.10
CA GLU A 41 5.88 3.57 -21.36
C GLU A 41 5.47 2.34 -20.56
N THR A 42 5.51 1.15 -21.15
CA THR A 42 5.20 -0.11 -20.45
C THR A 42 6.15 -0.34 -19.28
N ARG A 43 7.46 -0.10 -19.45
CA ARG A 43 8.43 -0.21 -18.35
C ARG A 43 8.13 0.80 -17.24
N ALA A 44 7.82 2.04 -17.59
CA ALA A 44 7.46 3.07 -16.63
C ALA A 44 6.18 2.71 -15.85
N ALA A 45 5.15 2.22 -16.53
CA ALA A 45 3.93 1.76 -15.91
C ALA A 45 4.17 0.59 -14.94
N ALA A 46 4.97 -0.39 -15.34
CA ALA A 46 5.36 -1.53 -14.50
C ALA A 46 6.15 -1.08 -13.25
N TYR A 47 7.07 -0.13 -13.40
CA TYR A 47 7.83 0.46 -12.31
C TYR A 47 6.90 1.11 -11.27
N TRP A 48 6.04 2.03 -11.68
CA TRP A 48 5.13 2.72 -10.76
C TRP A 48 4.12 1.77 -10.11
N SER A 49 3.63 0.79 -10.86
CA SER A 49 2.72 -0.24 -10.33
C SER A 49 3.37 -1.07 -9.22
N ARG A 50 4.66 -1.42 -9.35
CA ARG A 50 5.40 -2.10 -8.27
C ARG A 50 5.51 -1.23 -7.02
N HIS A 51 5.88 0.04 -7.17
CA HIS A 51 5.97 0.97 -6.04
C HIS A 51 4.63 1.16 -5.33
N ILE A 52 3.53 1.32 -6.08
CA ILE A 52 2.19 1.43 -5.48
C ILE A 52 1.86 0.17 -4.68
N ARG A 53 2.15 -1.04 -5.21
CA ARG A 53 1.93 -2.29 -4.46
C ARG A 53 2.74 -2.33 -3.18
N SER A 54 4.01 -1.92 -3.21
CA SER A 54 4.89 -1.85 -2.03
C SER A 54 4.32 -0.90 -0.97
N PHE A 55 4.00 0.35 -1.33
CA PHE A 55 3.43 1.33 -0.40
C PHE A 55 2.10 0.88 0.19
N ARG A 56 1.24 0.23 -0.61
CA ARG A 56 -0.02 -0.35 -0.13
C ARG A 56 0.23 -1.49 0.86
N ALA A 57 1.21 -2.34 0.59
CA ALA A 57 1.60 -3.42 1.51
C ALA A 57 2.13 -2.85 2.83
N GLY A 58 3.00 -1.84 2.78
CA GLY A 58 3.50 -1.13 3.95
C GLY A 58 2.37 -0.46 4.75
N THR A 59 1.47 0.24 4.08
CA THR A 59 0.28 0.83 4.72
C THR A 59 -0.54 -0.22 5.47
N ARG A 60 -0.84 -1.36 4.82
CA ARG A 60 -1.59 -2.46 5.46
C ARG A 60 -0.86 -3.03 6.66
N ARG A 61 0.46 -3.24 6.56
CA ARG A 61 1.27 -3.73 7.69
C ARG A 61 1.10 -2.83 8.92
N TRP A 62 1.25 -1.53 8.77
CA TRP A 62 1.13 -0.58 9.87
C TRP A 62 -0.30 -0.49 10.44
N LEU A 63 -1.30 -0.53 9.56
CA LEU A 63 -2.69 -0.61 9.99
C LEU A 63 -2.97 -1.93 10.74
N THR A 64 -2.39 -3.04 10.31
CA THR A 64 -2.53 -4.33 11.01
C THR A 64 -1.95 -4.26 12.42
N VAL A 65 -0.79 -3.63 12.61
CA VAL A 65 -0.20 -3.41 13.95
C VAL A 65 -1.17 -2.62 14.83
N MET A 66 -1.70 -1.49 14.34
CA MET A 66 -2.62 -0.64 15.13
C MET A 66 -3.95 -1.34 15.45
N HIS A 67 -4.52 -2.07 14.51
CA HIS A 67 -5.83 -2.73 14.68
C HIS A 67 -5.74 -4.14 15.27
N GLY A 68 -4.54 -4.73 15.35
CA GLY A 68 -4.32 -6.09 15.84
C GLY A 68 -4.96 -7.17 14.96
N ARG A 69 -5.29 -6.87 13.71
CA ARG A 69 -5.85 -7.79 12.71
C ARG A 69 -5.57 -7.31 11.29
N PRO A 70 -5.50 -8.22 10.31
CA PRO A 70 -5.29 -7.85 8.91
C PRO A 70 -6.36 -6.89 8.40
N VAL A 71 -5.89 -5.89 7.66
CA VAL A 71 -6.76 -4.92 6.97
C VAL A 71 -6.87 -5.31 5.49
N GLY A 72 -8.09 -5.35 4.96
CA GLY A 72 -8.40 -5.80 3.62
C GLY A 72 -7.67 -5.04 2.50
N SER A 73 -7.54 -5.69 1.34
CA SER A 73 -6.91 -5.10 0.16
C SER A 73 -7.88 -4.21 -0.61
N SER A 74 -7.38 -3.08 -1.08
CA SER A 74 -8.15 -2.17 -1.94
C SER A 74 -7.98 -2.51 -3.44
N ARG A 75 -8.85 -1.94 -4.25
CA ARG A 75 -9.12 -2.20 -5.69
C ARG A 75 -7.90 -2.22 -6.63
N SER A 76 -8.11 -2.85 -7.79
CA SER A 76 -7.21 -2.97 -8.95
C SER A 76 -6.60 -1.64 -9.41
N LEU A 77 -5.35 -1.71 -9.90
CA LEU A 77 -4.61 -0.60 -10.51
C LEU A 77 -4.80 -0.54 -12.04
N ALA A 78 -5.66 -1.37 -12.61
CA ALA A 78 -5.87 -1.43 -14.05
C ALA A 78 -6.49 -0.12 -14.55
N ALA A 79 -5.92 0.45 -15.57
CA ALA A 79 -6.39 1.61 -16.32
C ALA A 79 -5.86 3.00 -15.91
N HIS A 80 -4.61 3.10 -15.42
CA HIS A 80 -3.99 4.41 -15.21
C HIS A 80 -2.86 4.67 -16.23
N SER A 81 -2.84 5.86 -16.82
CA SER A 81 -1.67 6.35 -17.56
C SER A 81 -0.44 6.41 -16.65
N VAL A 82 0.76 6.44 -17.22
CA VAL A 82 2.03 6.59 -16.46
C VAL A 82 1.97 7.81 -15.54
N HIS A 83 1.40 8.93 -16.01
CA HIS A 83 1.20 10.12 -15.19
C HIS A 83 0.29 9.83 -13.98
N GLY A 84 -0.86 9.21 -14.22
CA GLY A 84 -1.81 8.81 -13.15
C GLY A 84 -1.18 7.84 -12.14
N LEU A 85 -0.41 6.85 -12.61
CA LEU A 85 0.32 5.93 -11.74
C LEU A 85 1.36 6.67 -10.86
N ARG A 86 2.06 7.68 -11.40
CA ARG A 86 3.01 8.50 -10.64
C ARG A 86 2.31 9.28 -9.52
N LEU A 87 1.18 9.91 -9.80
CA LEU A 87 0.39 10.62 -8.80
C LEU A 87 -0.15 9.66 -7.72
N LEU A 88 -0.66 8.50 -8.14
CA LEU A 88 -1.14 7.46 -7.24
C LEU A 88 -0.02 6.93 -6.34
N ALA A 89 1.19 6.74 -6.87
CA ALA A 89 2.36 6.32 -6.09
C ALA A 89 2.72 7.35 -5.01
N ARG A 90 2.68 8.65 -5.33
CA ARG A 90 2.88 9.73 -4.35
C ARG A 90 1.85 9.66 -3.23
N THR A 91 0.57 9.52 -3.58
CA THR A 91 -0.53 9.39 -2.61
C THR A 91 -0.32 8.20 -1.67
N TRP A 92 0.02 7.03 -2.21
CA TRP A 92 0.25 5.84 -1.39
C TRP A 92 1.50 5.94 -0.52
N ARG A 93 2.58 6.58 -1.01
CA ARG A 93 3.76 6.87 -0.19
C ARG A 93 3.42 7.73 1.02
N HIS A 94 2.62 8.79 0.82
CA HIS A 94 2.16 9.62 1.95
C HIS A 94 1.28 8.84 2.93
N ARG A 95 0.38 7.99 2.43
CA ARG A 95 -0.47 7.13 3.28
C ARG A 95 0.36 6.13 4.08
N GLU A 96 1.37 5.51 3.47
CA GLU A 96 2.27 4.60 4.17
C GLU A 96 3.03 5.33 5.28
N HIS A 97 3.62 6.48 4.97
CA HIS A 97 4.35 7.28 5.95
C HIS A 97 3.42 7.71 7.11
N ALA A 98 2.22 8.17 6.82
CA ALA A 98 1.25 8.53 7.84
C ALA A 98 0.78 7.32 8.69
N ALA A 99 0.66 6.14 8.10
CA ALA A 99 0.34 4.93 8.82
C ALA A 99 1.52 4.47 9.69
N TRP A 100 2.73 4.51 9.15
CA TRP A 100 3.96 4.25 9.92
C TRP A 100 4.08 5.17 11.12
N TRP A 101 3.97 6.50 10.89
CA TRP A 101 4.05 7.47 11.97
C TRP A 101 3.06 7.18 13.08
N ARG A 102 1.79 6.99 12.75
CA ARG A 102 0.75 6.68 13.74
C ARG A 102 1.02 5.37 14.47
N ALA A 103 1.46 4.33 13.75
CA ALA A 103 1.74 3.03 14.35
C ALA A 103 2.92 3.08 15.32
N THR A 104 3.96 3.88 15.02
CA THR A 104 5.17 4.01 15.85
C THR A 104 5.05 5.08 16.94
N HIS A 105 3.99 5.89 16.90
CA HIS A 105 3.69 6.91 17.92
C HIS A 105 2.27 6.69 18.48
N PRO A 106 2.03 5.55 19.16
CA PRO A 106 0.76 5.31 19.82
C PRO A 106 0.49 6.34 20.91
N PRO A 107 -0.77 6.62 21.23
CA PRO A 107 -1.11 7.48 22.36
C PRO A 107 -0.41 7.02 23.64
N HIS A 108 0.12 7.97 24.41
CA HIS A 108 0.82 7.71 25.66
C HIS A 108 2.05 6.78 25.54
N LEU A 109 2.78 6.80 24.41
CA LEU A 109 3.94 5.93 24.17
C LEU A 109 4.96 5.97 25.33
N HIS A 110 5.22 7.16 25.89
CA HIS A 110 6.13 7.30 27.03
C HIS A 110 5.64 6.51 28.24
N ALA A 111 4.34 6.60 28.54
CA ALA A 111 3.75 5.86 29.66
C ALA A 111 3.80 4.34 29.44
N TRP A 112 3.53 3.86 28.23
CA TRP A 112 3.64 2.43 27.93
C TRP A 112 5.06 1.90 28.07
N ASN A 113 6.08 2.66 27.66
CA ASN A 113 7.47 2.30 27.87
C ASN A 113 7.86 2.35 29.36
N CYS A 114 7.30 3.29 30.13
CA CYS A 114 7.50 3.36 31.57
C CYS A 114 6.86 2.15 32.26
N ILE A 115 5.59 1.84 31.95
CA ILE A 115 4.87 0.68 32.51
C ILE A 115 5.65 -0.61 32.19
N HIS A 116 6.05 -0.82 30.93
CA HIS A 116 6.88 -1.95 30.55
C HIS A 116 8.16 -2.09 31.39
N HIS A 117 8.81 -0.99 31.72
CA HIS A 117 10.04 -1.01 32.53
C HIS A 117 9.80 -1.61 33.93
N TYR A 118 8.60 -1.42 34.49
CA TYR A 118 8.24 -1.98 35.81
C TYR A 118 7.61 -3.37 35.71
N GLU A 119 6.93 -3.72 34.61
CA GLU A 119 6.18 -4.96 34.48
C GLU A 119 7.05 -6.13 34.02
N GLY A 120 8.00 -5.94 33.09
CA GLY A 120 8.89 -7.00 32.66
C GLY A 120 9.36 -6.93 31.20
N SER A 121 10.03 -7.98 30.72
CA SER A 121 10.51 -8.08 29.35
C SER A 121 9.37 -8.16 28.34
N TRP A 122 9.56 -7.58 27.14
CA TRP A 122 8.63 -7.76 26.01
C TRP A 122 8.41 -9.24 25.64
N THR A 123 9.34 -10.10 25.96
CA THR A 123 9.33 -11.54 25.68
C THR A 123 9.12 -12.39 26.93
N ASP A 124 8.59 -11.81 28.00
CA ASP A 124 8.29 -12.54 29.22
C ASP A 124 7.18 -13.57 28.95
N SER A 125 7.51 -14.87 29.13
CA SER A 125 6.64 -16.02 28.89
C SER A 125 6.13 -16.66 30.17
N GLY A 126 6.33 -16.02 31.32
CA GLY A 126 5.92 -16.55 32.64
C GLY A 126 4.42 -16.40 32.90
N GLY A 127 3.63 -17.46 32.71
CA GLY A 127 2.20 -17.44 33.07
C GLY A 127 1.98 -17.16 34.56
N PRO A 128 0.87 -16.51 34.97
CA PRO A 128 -0.35 -16.25 34.20
C PRO A 128 -0.35 -14.94 33.37
N TYR A 129 0.75 -14.19 33.34
CA TYR A 129 0.89 -12.93 32.63
C TYR A 129 2.00 -13.03 31.59
N TRP A 130 1.84 -12.40 30.44
CA TRP A 130 2.78 -12.49 29.32
C TRP A 130 3.13 -11.14 28.72
N GLY A 131 4.37 -11.06 28.25
CA GLY A 131 4.90 -9.90 27.55
C GLY A 131 5.23 -8.73 28.48
N GLY A 132 5.77 -7.68 27.90
CA GLY A 132 6.27 -6.51 28.64
C GLY A 132 5.21 -5.64 29.30
N LEU A 133 3.93 -5.92 29.11
CA LEU A 133 2.82 -5.25 29.76
C LEU A 133 2.00 -6.21 30.64
N GLN A 134 2.53 -7.41 30.91
CA GLN A 134 1.99 -8.42 31.82
C GLN A 134 0.48 -8.66 31.60
N MET A 135 0.14 -9.07 30.39
CA MET A 135 -1.24 -9.30 29.97
C MET A 135 -1.67 -10.74 30.22
N ASP A 136 -2.73 -10.97 30.99
CA ASP A 136 -3.35 -12.29 31.16
C ASP A 136 -4.10 -12.73 29.88
N LEU A 137 -4.46 -14.01 29.78
CA LEU A 137 -5.13 -14.58 28.61
C LEU A 137 -6.50 -13.94 28.33
N SER A 138 -7.24 -13.54 29.36
CA SER A 138 -8.54 -12.87 29.22
C SER A 138 -8.38 -11.50 28.57
N PHE A 139 -7.38 -10.75 29.02
CA PHE A 139 -7.01 -9.46 28.45
C PHE A 139 -6.57 -9.61 26.98
N GLN A 140 -5.67 -10.58 26.70
CA GLN A 140 -5.19 -10.86 25.35
C GLN A 140 -6.33 -11.28 24.44
N SER A 141 -7.25 -12.13 24.90
CA SER A 141 -8.42 -12.56 24.12
C SER A 141 -9.33 -11.38 23.78
N THR A 142 -9.59 -10.48 24.75
CA THR A 142 -10.51 -9.37 24.60
C THR A 142 -9.95 -8.29 23.65
N TYR A 143 -8.70 -7.88 23.83
CA TYR A 143 -8.12 -6.72 23.15
C TYR A 143 -7.14 -7.08 22.02
N GLY A 144 -6.64 -8.31 22.00
CA GLY A 144 -5.67 -8.83 21.05
C GLY A 144 -6.06 -10.17 20.41
N GLY A 145 -7.34 -10.53 20.42
CA GLY A 145 -7.80 -11.89 20.08
C GLY A 145 -7.34 -12.44 18.74
N TRP A 146 -7.13 -11.60 17.72
CA TRP A 146 -6.53 -12.06 16.47
C TRP A 146 -5.05 -12.43 16.65
N LEU A 147 -4.28 -11.59 17.35
CA LEU A 147 -2.87 -11.85 17.64
C LEU A 147 -2.72 -13.14 18.45
N LEU A 148 -3.53 -13.30 19.51
CA LEU A 148 -3.52 -14.50 20.34
C LEU A 148 -3.76 -15.76 19.52
N ARG A 149 -4.72 -15.77 18.60
CA ARG A 149 -5.02 -16.95 17.75
C ARG A 149 -3.95 -17.25 16.70
N HIS A 150 -3.18 -16.25 16.24
CA HIS A 150 -2.27 -16.41 15.09
C HIS A 150 -0.80 -16.36 15.47
N LYS A 151 -0.47 -15.78 16.63
CA LYS A 151 0.90 -15.65 17.11
C LYS A 151 1.15 -16.30 18.47
N GLY A 152 0.09 -16.75 19.14
CA GLY A 152 0.19 -17.21 20.54
C GLY A 152 0.13 -16.03 21.52
N THR A 153 0.67 -16.23 22.71
CA THR A 153 0.67 -15.29 23.82
C THR A 153 1.49 -14.04 23.55
N ALA A 154 1.32 -13.00 24.39
CA ALA A 154 1.85 -11.66 24.15
C ALA A 154 3.39 -11.59 24.08
N ASP A 155 4.09 -12.52 24.66
CA ASP A 155 5.54 -12.68 24.55
C ASP A 155 6.05 -12.90 23.11
N HIS A 156 5.17 -13.39 22.22
CA HIS A 156 5.43 -13.53 20.77
C HIS A 156 5.02 -12.31 19.95
N TRP A 157 4.44 -11.27 20.56
CA TRP A 157 4.03 -10.06 19.87
C TRP A 157 5.15 -9.02 19.91
N SER A 158 5.30 -8.24 18.84
CA SER A 158 6.23 -7.12 18.88
C SER A 158 5.83 -6.09 19.95
N PRO A 159 6.77 -5.29 20.48
CA PRO A 159 6.47 -4.24 21.46
C PRO A 159 5.32 -3.32 21.01
N LEU A 160 5.30 -2.91 19.74
CA LEU A 160 4.22 -2.08 19.20
C LEU A 160 2.88 -2.79 19.17
N GLU A 161 2.83 -4.09 18.88
CA GLU A 161 1.58 -4.86 18.93
C GLU A 161 1.04 -4.95 20.35
N GLN A 162 1.91 -5.18 21.34
CA GLN A 162 1.55 -5.19 22.75
C GLN A 162 1.02 -3.82 23.18
N ILE A 163 1.72 -2.74 22.87
CA ILE A 163 1.29 -1.37 23.18
C ILE A 163 -0.06 -1.06 22.52
N TRP A 164 -0.28 -1.43 21.25
CA TRP A 164 -1.56 -1.17 20.60
C TRP A 164 -2.71 -2.01 21.15
N VAL A 165 -2.44 -3.19 21.70
CA VAL A 165 -3.42 -3.97 22.47
C VAL A 165 -3.78 -3.22 23.77
N ALA A 166 -2.77 -2.70 24.49
CA ALA A 166 -2.97 -1.91 25.68
C ALA A 166 -3.70 -0.58 25.41
N VAL A 167 -3.40 0.11 24.31
CA VAL A 167 -4.13 1.31 23.85
C VAL A 167 -5.62 0.99 23.65
N ARG A 168 -5.96 -0.15 23.02
CA ARG A 168 -7.37 -0.55 22.88
C ARG A 168 -8.06 -0.80 24.21
N ALA A 169 -7.37 -1.42 25.17
CA ALA A 169 -7.88 -1.61 26.52
C ALA A 169 -8.07 -0.27 27.24
N ALA A 170 -7.12 0.65 27.11
CA ALA A 170 -7.17 1.96 27.75
C ALA A 170 -8.35 2.81 27.25
N HIS A 171 -8.80 2.66 26.02
CA HIS A 171 -10.01 3.33 25.52
C HIS A 171 -11.29 2.94 26.28
N SER A 172 -11.37 1.74 26.84
CA SER A 172 -12.55 1.26 27.56
C SER A 172 -12.37 1.21 29.09
N ARG A 173 -11.13 1.05 29.55
CA ARG A 173 -10.83 0.79 30.98
C ARG A 173 -9.85 1.80 31.59
N GLY A 174 -9.39 2.78 30.83
CA GLY A 174 -8.27 3.62 31.26
C GLY A 174 -7.03 2.77 31.56
N PHE A 175 -6.24 3.20 32.53
CA PHE A 175 -5.05 2.49 32.99
C PHE A 175 -5.32 1.52 34.15
N SER A 176 -6.58 1.19 34.44
CA SER A 176 -6.95 0.30 35.56
C SER A 176 -6.32 -1.08 35.54
N PRO A 177 -5.90 -1.68 34.39
CA PRO A 177 -5.14 -2.92 34.40
C PRO A 177 -3.73 -2.80 35.01
N TRP A 178 -3.18 -1.60 35.09
CA TRP A 178 -1.84 -1.31 35.63
C TRP A 178 -1.92 -0.25 36.76
N PRO A 179 -2.66 -0.49 37.87
CA PRO A 179 -3.04 0.57 38.80
C PRO A 179 -1.85 1.18 39.54
N THR A 180 -0.85 0.36 39.85
CA THR A 180 0.36 0.81 40.56
C THR A 180 1.38 1.41 39.62
N THR A 181 1.74 0.68 38.55
CA THR A 181 2.76 1.09 37.59
C THR A 181 2.34 2.30 36.77
N ALA A 182 1.06 2.39 36.35
CA ALA A 182 0.53 3.56 35.66
C ALA A 182 0.60 4.82 36.54
N ARG A 183 0.32 4.70 37.86
CA ARG A 183 0.47 5.82 38.80
C ARG A 183 1.95 6.26 38.90
N SER A 184 2.86 5.31 39.05
CA SER A 184 4.30 5.58 39.07
C SER A 184 4.79 6.24 37.76
N CYS A 185 4.10 6.01 36.65
CA CYS A 185 4.37 6.61 35.35
C CYS A 185 3.58 7.91 35.06
N GLY A 186 2.92 8.48 36.06
CA GLY A 186 2.23 9.78 35.96
C GLY A 186 0.93 9.77 35.16
N MET A 187 0.21 8.63 35.13
CA MET A 187 -1.02 8.45 34.35
C MET A 187 -2.31 8.62 35.14
N TYR A 188 -2.27 9.14 36.35
CA TYR A 188 -3.41 9.46 37.23
C TYR A 188 -3.25 10.85 37.84
#